data_7fd008717b877e8bdb85c988d313445d
#
_entry.id   7fd008717b877e8bdb85c988d313445d
#
_cell.length_a   1.000
_cell.length_b   1.000
_cell.length_c   1.000
_cell.angle_alpha   90.00
_cell.angle_beta   90.00
_cell.angle_gamma   90.00
#
_symmetry.space_group_name_H-M   'P 1'
#
loop_
_entity.id
_entity.type
_entity.pdbx_description
1 polymer ?
#
loop_
_entity_poly.entity_id
_entity_poly.type
_entity_poly.pdbx_seq_one_letter_code
_entity_poly.pdbx_strand_id
1 'polypeptide(L)'
;MIAVDTNVLVRFLVRDDAGQAARAAELIRSSEIWISKTVLLETEWVLRSLYDFTPQRLAGALRALAGLGTVFLEDAGGVAKALNWFEQGLDFADALHLASAANAKQFATFDRKLARQAQLAAKVDALSL
;
A
#
# COMPACT_ATOMS: atom_id res chain seq x y z
N MET A 1 -7.41 16.92 -10.29
CA MET A 1 -6.88 15.65 -9.78
C MET A 1 -7.96 14.59 -9.94
N ILE A 2 -7.59 13.40 -10.38
CA ILE A 2 -8.51 12.30 -10.65
C ILE A 2 -8.22 11.17 -9.67
N ALA A 3 -9.22 10.75 -8.89
CA ALA A 3 -9.12 9.56 -8.07
C ALA A 3 -9.34 8.32 -8.92
N VAL A 4 -8.59 7.26 -8.66
CA VAL A 4 -8.70 6.01 -9.38
C VAL A 4 -9.09 4.87 -8.44
N ASP A 5 -9.75 3.87 -8.99
CA ASP A 5 -10.03 2.65 -8.25
C ASP A 5 -8.95 1.60 -8.45
N THR A 6 -9.12 0.49 -7.76
CA THR A 6 -8.15 -0.61 -7.74
C THR A 6 -7.89 -1.18 -9.14
N ASN A 7 -8.91 -1.34 -9.97
CA ASN A 7 -8.72 -1.95 -11.29
C ASN A 7 -7.85 -1.12 -12.21
N VAL A 8 -7.90 0.20 -12.11
CA VAL A 8 -7.00 1.07 -12.87
C VAL A 8 -5.54 0.78 -12.52
N LEU A 9 -5.23 0.67 -11.24
CA LEU A 9 -3.87 0.36 -10.78
C LEU A 9 -3.45 -1.06 -11.18
N VAL A 10 -4.33 -2.03 -11.02
CA VAL A 10 -4.03 -3.43 -11.38
C VAL A 10 -3.74 -3.54 -12.87
N ARG A 11 -4.56 -2.94 -13.72
CA ARG A 11 -4.33 -2.96 -15.17
C ARG A 11 -3.02 -2.28 -15.55
N PHE A 12 -2.69 -1.20 -14.89
CA PHE A 12 -1.43 -0.50 -15.11
C PHE A 12 -0.22 -1.35 -14.69
N LEU A 13 -0.31 -2.01 -13.54
CA LEU A 13 0.82 -2.75 -12.97
C LEU A 13 1.01 -4.14 -13.58
N VAL A 14 -0.08 -4.84 -13.94
CA VAL A 14 -0.02 -6.22 -14.46
C VAL A 14 0.05 -6.24 -15.98
N ARG A 15 -0.73 -5.40 -16.66
CA ARG A 15 -0.78 -5.27 -18.12
C ARG A 15 -1.21 -6.55 -18.84
N ASP A 16 -2.08 -7.33 -18.23
CA ASP A 16 -2.63 -8.54 -18.82
C ASP A 16 -3.76 -8.29 -19.83
N ASP A 17 -4.34 -7.10 -19.84
CA ASP A 17 -5.30 -6.62 -20.85
C ASP A 17 -4.66 -5.40 -21.53
N ALA A 18 -4.20 -5.58 -22.78
CA ALA A 18 -3.44 -4.56 -23.48
C ALA A 18 -4.21 -3.25 -23.66
N GLY A 19 -5.51 -3.32 -23.97
CA GLY A 19 -6.35 -2.14 -24.16
C GLY A 19 -6.57 -1.37 -22.88
N GLN A 20 -6.91 -2.05 -21.80
CA GLN A 20 -7.11 -1.42 -20.50
C GLN A 20 -5.80 -0.91 -19.90
N ALA A 21 -4.71 -1.66 -20.07
CA ALA A 21 -3.38 -1.23 -19.61
C ALA A 21 -2.94 0.06 -20.31
N ALA A 22 -3.17 0.17 -21.61
CA ALA A 22 -2.84 1.37 -22.37
C ALA A 22 -3.65 2.58 -21.90
N ARG A 23 -4.95 2.40 -21.66
CA ARG A 23 -5.79 3.50 -21.15
C ARG A 23 -5.41 3.92 -19.73
N ALA A 24 -5.11 2.94 -18.87
CA ALA A 24 -4.65 3.24 -17.51
C ALA A 24 -3.32 4.00 -17.54
N ALA A 25 -2.37 3.55 -18.34
CA ALA A 25 -1.07 4.20 -18.49
C ALA A 25 -1.22 5.64 -19.01
N GLU A 26 -2.08 5.85 -20.00
CA GLU A 26 -2.32 7.19 -20.54
C GLU A 26 -2.92 8.12 -19.50
N LEU A 27 -3.89 7.66 -18.73
CA LEU A 27 -4.50 8.44 -17.66
C LEU A 27 -3.45 8.83 -16.60
N ILE A 28 -2.67 7.87 -16.14
CA ILE A 28 -1.67 8.09 -15.09
C ILE A 28 -0.57 9.04 -15.57
N ARG A 29 -0.19 8.95 -16.84
CA ARG A 29 0.84 9.80 -17.42
C ARG A 29 0.37 11.24 -17.64
N SER A 30 -0.90 11.43 -18.04
CA SER A 30 -1.40 12.73 -18.52
C SER A 30 -2.19 13.54 -17.49
N SER A 31 -2.48 12.98 -16.32
CA SER A 31 -3.30 13.62 -15.29
C SER A 31 -2.67 13.49 -13.91
N GLU A 32 -3.05 14.38 -13.01
CA GLU A 32 -2.75 14.22 -11.60
C GLU A 32 -3.69 13.17 -11.01
N ILE A 33 -3.11 12.14 -10.40
CA ILE A 33 -3.82 10.95 -9.93
C ILE A 33 -3.80 10.91 -8.40
N TRP A 34 -4.97 10.75 -7.82
CA TRP A 34 -5.14 10.54 -6.37
C TRP A 34 -5.37 9.07 -6.06
N ILE A 35 -4.60 8.52 -5.14
CA ILE A 35 -4.74 7.14 -4.68
C ILE A 35 -5.00 7.13 -3.18
N SER A 36 -6.16 6.61 -2.78
CA SER A 36 -6.51 6.47 -1.37
C SER A 36 -5.79 5.29 -0.75
N LYS A 37 -5.68 5.30 0.58
CA LYS A 37 -5.11 4.16 1.33
C LYS A 37 -5.93 2.89 1.13
N THR A 38 -7.26 3.01 1.03
CA THR A 38 -8.13 1.85 0.81
C THR A 38 -7.90 1.22 -0.56
N VAL A 39 -7.65 2.03 -1.59
CA VAL A 39 -7.32 1.52 -2.93
C VAL A 39 -5.95 0.85 -2.93
N LEU A 40 -4.96 1.41 -2.24
CA LEU A 40 -3.65 0.75 -2.11
C LEU A 40 -3.76 -0.60 -1.39
N LEU A 41 -4.55 -0.65 -0.33
CA LEU A 41 -4.78 -1.87 0.45
C LEU A 41 -5.37 -2.97 -0.43
N GLU A 42 -6.40 -2.64 -1.19
CA GLU A 42 -7.05 -3.59 -2.10
C GLU A 42 -6.12 -3.99 -3.25
N THR A 43 -5.35 -3.05 -3.79
CA THR A 43 -4.38 -3.31 -4.87
C THR A 43 -3.33 -4.34 -4.41
N GLU A 44 -2.77 -4.18 -3.22
CA GLU A 44 -1.84 -5.17 -2.67
C GLU A 44 -2.49 -6.55 -2.57
N TRP A 45 -3.70 -6.60 -2.02
CA TRP A 45 -4.41 -7.86 -1.87
C TRP A 45 -4.67 -8.56 -3.21
N VAL A 46 -5.12 -7.81 -4.23
CA VAL A 46 -5.37 -8.36 -5.58
C VAL A 46 -4.08 -8.89 -6.20
N LEU A 47 -3.01 -8.11 -6.17
CA LEU A 47 -1.73 -8.52 -6.76
C LEU A 47 -1.16 -9.76 -6.07
N ARG A 48 -1.28 -9.85 -4.77
CA ARG A 48 -0.81 -11.01 -4.00
C ARG A 48 -1.69 -12.22 -4.21
N SER A 49 -3.02 -12.06 -4.13
CA SER A 49 -3.97 -13.18 -4.11
C SER A 49 -4.31 -13.71 -5.50
N LEU A 50 -4.39 -12.86 -6.51
CA LEU A 50 -4.81 -13.24 -7.86
C LEU A 50 -3.67 -13.31 -8.86
N TYR A 51 -2.55 -12.65 -8.60
CA TYR A 51 -1.40 -12.58 -9.52
C TYR A 51 -0.11 -13.10 -8.91
N ASP A 52 -0.16 -13.65 -7.70
CA ASP A 52 0.97 -14.30 -7.03
C ASP A 52 2.23 -13.43 -6.89
N PHE A 53 2.06 -12.13 -6.73
CA PHE A 53 3.18 -11.24 -6.46
C PHE A 53 3.84 -11.59 -5.14
N THR A 54 5.16 -11.69 -5.13
CA THR A 54 5.93 -11.84 -3.89
C THR A 54 5.94 -10.53 -3.10
N PRO A 55 6.23 -10.56 -1.79
CA PRO A 55 6.37 -9.31 -1.01
C PRO A 55 7.38 -8.34 -1.61
N GLN A 56 8.51 -8.82 -2.14
CA GLN A 56 9.53 -7.98 -2.77
C GLN A 56 8.99 -7.30 -4.03
N ARG A 57 8.28 -8.05 -4.86
CA ARG A 57 7.69 -7.52 -6.08
C ARG A 57 6.58 -6.51 -5.77
N LEU A 58 5.77 -6.78 -4.76
CA LEU A 58 4.73 -5.86 -4.27
C LEU A 58 5.34 -4.54 -3.80
N ALA A 59 6.33 -4.62 -2.92
CA ALA A 59 6.99 -3.42 -2.39
C ALA A 59 7.60 -2.59 -3.52
N GLY A 60 8.29 -3.23 -4.46
CA GLY A 60 8.88 -2.57 -5.62
C GLY A 60 7.84 -1.88 -6.49
N ALA A 61 6.73 -2.56 -6.80
CA ALA A 61 5.66 -2.02 -7.62
C ALA A 61 4.96 -0.82 -6.95
N LEU A 62 4.65 -0.94 -5.66
CA LEU A 62 3.98 0.14 -4.92
C LEU A 62 4.90 1.35 -4.72
N ARG A 63 6.20 1.14 -4.49
CA ARG A 63 7.16 2.23 -4.41
C ARG A 63 7.34 2.94 -5.75
N ALA A 64 7.41 2.18 -6.85
CA ALA A 64 7.51 2.76 -8.18
C ALA A 64 6.27 3.61 -8.51
N LEU A 65 5.09 3.10 -8.17
CA LEU A 65 3.83 3.83 -8.34
C LEU A 65 3.83 5.13 -7.53
N ALA A 66 4.20 5.06 -6.27
CA ALA A 66 4.28 6.22 -5.38
C ALA A 66 5.30 7.27 -5.84
N GLY A 67 6.33 6.84 -6.56
CA GLY A 67 7.38 7.71 -7.08
C GLY A 67 7.07 8.41 -8.39
N LEU A 68 5.94 8.09 -9.04
CA LEU A 68 5.56 8.78 -10.27
C LEU A 68 5.18 10.22 -9.98
N GLY A 69 5.67 11.15 -10.80
CA GLY A 69 5.46 12.59 -10.59
C GLY A 69 4.01 13.06 -10.66
N THR A 70 3.15 12.27 -11.30
CA THR A 70 1.72 12.57 -11.43
C THR A 70 0.87 11.95 -10.32
N VAL A 71 1.45 11.11 -9.47
CA VAL A 71 0.72 10.35 -8.45
C VAL A 71 0.82 11.05 -7.09
N PHE A 72 -0.33 11.23 -6.47
CA PHE A 72 -0.49 11.81 -5.13
C PHE A 72 -1.22 10.81 -4.24
N LEU A 73 -0.57 10.41 -3.16
CA LEU A 73 -1.14 9.43 -2.23
C LEU A 73 -1.86 10.14 -1.08
N GLU A 74 -2.94 9.54 -0.65
CA GLU A 74 -3.48 9.87 0.65
C GLU A 74 -2.44 9.44 1.69
N ASP A 75 -1.91 10.39 2.47
CA ASP A 75 -0.91 10.14 3.50
C ASP A 75 0.38 9.48 2.95
N ALA A 76 1.08 10.17 2.07
CA ALA A 76 2.32 9.66 1.47
C ALA A 76 3.36 9.24 2.52
N GLY A 77 3.50 10.00 3.61
CA GLY A 77 4.43 9.68 4.70
C GLY A 77 4.06 8.40 5.42
N GLY A 78 2.77 8.20 5.70
CA GLY A 78 2.28 6.97 6.33
C GLY A 78 2.44 5.75 5.44
N VAL A 79 2.18 5.90 4.15
CA VAL A 79 2.38 4.82 3.16
C VAL A 79 3.86 4.43 3.07
N ALA A 80 4.78 5.39 3.08
CA ALA A 80 6.21 5.12 3.06
C ALA A 80 6.64 4.31 4.29
N LYS A 81 6.13 4.66 5.48
CA LYS A 81 6.38 3.89 6.70
C LYS A 81 5.81 2.47 6.60
N ALA A 82 4.57 2.35 6.12
CA ALA A 82 3.94 1.04 5.95
C ALA A 82 4.74 0.14 5.01
N LEU A 83 5.25 0.67 3.91
CA LEU A 83 6.09 -0.08 2.98
C LEU A 83 7.41 -0.53 3.63
N ASN A 84 8.03 0.33 4.44
CA ASN A 84 9.23 -0.06 5.20
C ASN A 84 8.94 -1.24 6.13
N TRP A 85 7.85 -1.19 6.89
CA TRP A 85 7.48 -2.27 7.81
C TRP A 85 7.07 -3.53 7.06
N PHE A 86 6.37 -3.39 5.95
CA PHE A 86 6.03 -4.51 5.08
C PHE A 86 7.28 -5.25 4.59
N GLU A 87 8.31 -4.51 4.18
CA GLU A 87 9.58 -5.09 3.77
C GLU A 87 10.32 -5.79 4.92
N GLN A 88 10.03 -5.41 6.16
CA GLN A 88 10.57 -6.06 7.36
C GLN A 88 9.73 -7.26 7.80
N GLY A 89 8.68 -7.60 7.09
CA GLY A 89 7.89 -8.80 7.34
C GLY A 89 6.50 -8.60 7.93
N LEU A 90 6.08 -7.36 8.16
CA LEU A 90 4.69 -7.11 8.56
C LEU A 90 3.75 -7.37 7.38
N ASP A 91 2.56 -7.89 7.67
CA ASP A 91 1.47 -7.91 6.70
C ASP A 91 1.14 -6.48 6.26
N PHE A 92 0.86 -6.27 4.97
CA PHE A 92 0.67 -4.91 4.45
C PHE A 92 -0.52 -4.20 5.09
N ALA A 93 -1.64 -4.90 5.27
CA ALA A 93 -2.82 -4.32 5.94
C ALA A 93 -2.47 -3.89 7.36
N ASP A 94 -1.78 -4.73 8.12
CA ASP A 94 -1.35 -4.43 9.47
C ASP A 94 -0.38 -3.24 9.50
N ALA A 95 0.58 -3.20 8.58
CA ALA A 95 1.51 -2.08 8.45
C ALA A 95 0.77 -0.77 8.18
N LEU A 96 -0.23 -0.81 7.29
CA LEU A 96 -1.01 0.37 6.94
C LEU A 96 -1.91 0.81 8.10
N HIS A 97 -2.49 -0.13 8.86
CA HIS A 97 -3.24 0.18 10.08
C HIS A 97 -2.36 0.91 11.10
N LEU A 98 -1.15 0.40 11.34
CA LEU A 98 -0.20 1.04 12.26
C LEU A 98 0.17 2.45 11.80
N ALA A 99 0.49 2.61 10.53
CA ALA A 99 0.85 3.91 9.96
C ALA A 99 -0.32 4.90 10.04
N SER A 100 -1.55 4.42 9.95
CA SER A 100 -2.76 5.23 10.01
C SER A 100 -3.16 5.59 11.44
N ALA A 101 -2.52 5.02 12.45
CA ALA A 101 -2.81 5.23 13.86
C ALA A 101 -1.84 6.23 14.53
N ALA A 102 -1.15 7.07 13.76
CA ALA A 102 -0.13 7.98 14.28
C ALA A 102 -0.64 8.94 15.35
N ASN A 103 -1.93 9.27 15.34
CA ASN A 103 -2.54 10.18 16.32
C ASN A 103 -2.98 9.47 17.60
N ALA A 104 -2.89 8.15 17.67
CA ALA A 104 -3.26 7.37 18.83
C ALA A 104 -2.03 7.12 19.71
N LYS A 105 -2.26 7.01 21.02
CA LYS A 105 -1.17 6.72 21.97
C LYS A 105 -0.70 5.28 21.87
N GLN A 106 -1.62 4.37 21.63
CA GLN A 106 -1.34 2.93 21.58
C GLN A 106 -2.15 2.29 20.46
N PHE A 107 -1.65 1.18 19.97
CA PHE A 107 -2.36 0.31 19.02
C PHE A 107 -2.71 -0.99 19.74
N ALA A 108 -4.00 -1.25 19.91
CA ALA A 108 -4.47 -2.45 20.63
C ALA A 108 -4.76 -3.57 19.63
N THR A 109 -4.31 -4.78 19.97
CA THR A 109 -4.52 -5.95 19.14
C THR A 109 -4.55 -7.23 19.97
N PHE A 110 -5.32 -8.23 19.52
CA PHE A 110 -5.25 -9.60 20.06
C PHE A 110 -4.11 -10.40 19.43
N ASP A 111 -3.55 -9.95 18.31
CA ASP A 111 -2.47 -10.63 17.60
C ASP A 111 -1.14 -10.37 18.29
N ARG A 112 -0.62 -11.38 19.00
CA ARG A 112 0.64 -11.26 19.74
C ARG A 112 1.84 -11.03 18.84
N LYS A 113 1.84 -11.63 17.65
CA LYS A 113 2.91 -11.43 16.67
C LYS A 113 2.93 -9.98 16.20
N LEU A 114 1.76 -9.44 15.86
CA LEU A 114 1.64 -8.05 15.45
C LEU A 114 2.07 -7.10 16.56
N ALA A 115 1.68 -7.35 17.80
CA ALA A 115 2.09 -6.51 18.93
C ALA A 115 3.62 -6.46 19.06
N ARG A 116 4.30 -7.62 18.92
CA ARG A 116 5.77 -7.67 18.94
C ARG A 116 6.40 -6.94 17.76
N GLN A 117 5.88 -7.17 16.56
CA GLN A 117 6.38 -6.50 15.35
C GLN A 117 6.20 -5.00 15.43
N ALA A 118 5.08 -4.52 15.96
CA ALA A 118 4.81 -3.11 16.12
C ALA A 118 5.85 -2.45 17.05
N GLN A 119 6.19 -3.09 18.14
CA GLN A 119 7.18 -2.56 19.08
C GLN A 119 8.61 -2.64 18.53
N LEU A 120 8.99 -3.76 17.94
CA LEU A 120 10.35 -4.00 17.49
C LEU A 120 10.67 -3.32 16.16
N ALA A 121 9.83 -3.47 15.17
CA ALA A 121 10.09 -2.94 13.83
C ALA A 121 9.57 -1.51 13.66
N ALA A 122 8.36 -1.24 14.10
CA ALA A 122 7.71 0.05 13.92
C ALA A 122 7.91 1.02 15.08
N LYS A 123 8.37 0.52 16.22
CA LYS A 123 8.50 1.31 17.46
C LYS A 123 7.20 1.99 17.87
N VAL A 124 6.09 1.31 17.60
CA VAL A 124 4.75 1.75 18.01
C VAL A 124 4.39 1.07 19.31
N ASP A 125 3.88 1.84 20.26
CA ASP A 125 3.41 1.30 21.53
C ASP A 125 2.16 0.44 21.29
N ALA A 126 2.31 -0.87 21.43
CA ALA A 126 1.24 -1.83 21.17
C ALA A 126 0.71 -2.41 22.47
N LEU A 127 -0.61 -2.42 22.59
CA LEU A 127 -1.32 -3.05 23.70
C LEU A 127 -1.81 -4.43 23.25
N SER A 128 -1.18 -5.48 23.80
CA SER A 128 -1.59 -6.85 23.51
C SER A 128 -2.71 -7.24 24.46
N LEU A 129 -3.87 -7.54 23.92
CA LEU A 129 -5.05 -7.92 24.70
C LEU A 129 -5.12 -9.42 25.03
#